data_2fdb6acbaf15f606672d2f1518dce7f5
#
_entry.id   2fdb6acbaf15f606672d2f1518dce7f5
#
_cell.length_a   1.000
_cell.length_b   1.000
_cell.length_c   1.000
_cell.angle_alpha   90.00
_cell.angle_beta   90.00
_cell.angle_gamma   90.00
#
_symmetry.space_group_name_H-M   'P 1'
#
loop_
_entity.id
_entity.type
_entity.pdbx_description
1 polymer ?
#
loop_
_entity_poly.entity_id
_entity_poly.type
_entity_poly.pdbx_seq_one_letter_code
_entity_poly.pdbx_strand_id
1 'polypeptide(L)'
;MTFQIGEKVVYPNQGVGTIENIRAWALGSQFEKCYLLRMVYGSVTVTVPFSKVAHIGLRPITKNTEISRVLAYLATGSCPFSSDWKTRFKANSEKMLSGRLLRAAEVLKSLLELQRLQKDKLLSFREKNMMERSRHMLVTEISTARGIGEPEAVALLQKYLAQAGLTLPTVF
;
A
#
# COMPACT_ATOMS: atom_id res chain seq x y z
N MET A 1 0.29 19.27 -8.67
CA MET A 1 1.04 18.95 -7.45
C MET A 1 2.49 18.68 -7.83
N THR A 2 3.40 19.37 -7.22
CA THR A 2 4.83 19.22 -7.46
C THR A 2 5.52 18.64 -6.24
N PHE A 3 6.47 17.76 -6.49
CA PHE A 3 7.28 17.14 -5.44
C PHE A 3 8.72 17.62 -5.54
N GLN A 4 9.43 17.59 -4.44
CA GLN A 4 10.83 18.01 -4.36
C GLN A 4 11.77 16.83 -4.17
N ILE A 5 13.03 16.99 -4.56
CA ILE A 5 14.07 15.99 -4.33
C ILE A 5 14.18 15.71 -2.82
N GLY A 6 14.21 14.45 -2.44
CA GLY A 6 14.23 14.01 -1.06
C GLY A 6 12.84 13.76 -0.45
N GLU A 7 11.79 14.22 -1.11
CA GLU A 7 10.41 14.02 -0.62
C GLU A 7 9.97 12.56 -0.76
N LYS A 8 9.26 12.08 0.25
CA LYS A 8 8.67 10.74 0.21
C LYS A 8 7.27 10.81 -0.35
N VAL A 9 6.98 9.90 -1.27
CA VAL A 9 5.70 9.83 -1.98
C VAL A 9 5.20 8.39 -2.03
N VAL A 10 3.93 8.21 -2.34
CA VAL A 10 3.32 6.90 -2.53
C VAL A 10 3.02 6.70 -4.01
N TYR A 11 3.55 5.62 -4.57
CA TYR A 11 3.20 5.15 -5.89
C TYR A 11 2.11 4.09 -5.72
N PRO A 12 0.90 4.31 -6.25
CA PRO A 12 -0.22 3.38 -6.07
C PRO A 12 0.15 1.95 -6.44
N ASN A 13 -0.25 1.00 -5.59
CA ASN A 13 0.02 -0.42 -5.74
C ASN A 13 1.52 -0.83 -5.66
N GLN A 14 2.43 0.13 -5.52
CA GLN A 14 3.87 -0.14 -5.40
C GLN A 14 4.44 0.26 -4.04
N GLY A 15 3.81 1.21 -3.37
CA GLY A 15 4.22 1.63 -2.04
C GLY A 15 5.02 2.93 -2.02
N VAL A 16 5.79 3.11 -0.96
CA VAL A 16 6.55 4.34 -0.70
C VAL A 16 7.83 4.40 -1.54
N GLY A 17 8.09 5.56 -2.08
CA GLY A 17 9.35 5.87 -2.75
C GLY A 17 9.86 7.25 -2.35
N THR A 18 11.13 7.51 -2.63
CA THR A 18 11.76 8.81 -2.42
C THR A 18 12.05 9.44 -3.77
N ILE A 19 11.75 10.74 -3.92
CA ILE A 19 12.17 11.50 -5.09
C ILE A 19 13.68 11.65 -5.03
N GLU A 20 14.38 10.87 -5.83
CA GLU A 20 15.85 10.87 -5.86
C GLU A 20 16.41 12.01 -6.73
N ASN A 21 15.72 12.27 -7.83
CA ASN A 21 16.14 13.29 -8.78
C ASN A 21 14.97 13.73 -9.66
N ILE A 22 15.16 14.85 -10.34
CA ILE A 22 14.28 15.37 -11.38
C ILE A 22 15.13 15.58 -12.62
N ARG A 23 14.85 14.89 -13.72
CA ARG A 23 15.63 14.97 -14.94
C ARG A 23 14.73 15.14 -16.16
N ALA A 24 15.27 15.81 -17.18
CA ALA A 24 14.66 15.80 -18.50
C ALA A 24 14.93 14.47 -19.17
N TRP A 25 13.87 13.84 -19.66
CA TRP A 25 13.94 12.54 -20.31
C TRP A 25 13.36 12.63 -21.71
N ALA A 26 14.00 11.97 -22.68
CA ALA A 26 13.50 11.93 -24.04
C ALA A 26 12.31 10.98 -24.14
N LEU A 27 11.14 11.51 -24.48
CA LEU A 27 9.93 10.75 -24.76
C LEU A 27 9.54 10.98 -26.21
N GLY A 28 9.97 10.08 -27.08
CA GLY A 28 9.81 10.24 -28.52
C GLY A 28 10.63 11.42 -29.06
N SER A 29 9.97 12.38 -29.73
CA SER A 29 10.60 13.58 -30.28
C SER A 29 10.67 14.74 -29.31
N GLN A 30 10.13 14.60 -28.09
CA GLN A 30 10.07 15.66 -27.08
C GLN A 30 10.79 15.25 -25.81
N PHE A 31 11.28 16.28 -25.09
CA PHE A 31 11.85 16.11 -23.75
C PHE A 31 10.81 16.51 -22.72
N GLU A 32 10.66 15.71 -21.71
CA GLU A 32 9.78 15.99 -20.57
C GLU A 32 10.54 15.79 -19.27
N LYS A 33 10.25 16.63 -18.28
CA LYS A 33 10.79 16.43 -16.93
C LYS A 33 10.13 15.21 -16.30
N CYS A 34 10.93 14.42 -15.62
CA CYS A 34 10.51 13.21 -14.95
C CYS A 34 11.03 13.20 -13.52
N TYR A 35 10.22 12.66 -12.62
CA TYR A 35 10.68 12.28 -11.29
C TYR A 35 11.38 10.92 -11.37
N LEU A 36 12.53 10.86 -10.72
CA LEU A 36 13.23 9.60 -10.51
C LEU A 36 12.91 9.14 -9.08
N LEU A 37 12.14 8.06 -8.95
CA LEU A 37 11.72 7.51 -7.66
C LEU A 37 12.58 6.31 -7.31
N ARG A 38 13.20 6.34 -6.14
CA ARG A 38 13.79 5.14 -5.54
C ARG A 38 12.75 4.53 -4.61
N MET A 39 12.26 3.36 -4.98
CA MET A 39 11.28 2.64 -4.17
C MET A 39 11.95 2.06 -2.93
N VAL A 40 11.25 2.08 -1.80
CA VAL A 40 11.74 1.51 -0.53
C VAL A 40 11.95 0.01 -0.67
N TYR A 41 11.12 -0.64 -1.47
CA TYR A 41 11.21 -2.07 -1.70
C TYR A 41 11.88 -2.41 -3.03
N GLY A 42 12.74 -3.42 -2.97
CA GLY A 42 13.37 -4.00 -4.16
C GLY A 42 14.46 -3.15 -4.77
N SER A 43 14.84 -2.01 -4.19
CA SER A 43 15.85 -1.09 -4.73
C SER A 43 15.58 -0.69 -6.18
N VAL A 44 14.31 -0.69 -6.57
CA VAL A 44 13.89 -0.36 -7.94
C VAL A 44 13.79 1.15 -8.08
N THR A 45 14.30 1.67 -9.18
CA THR A 45 14.13 3.07 -9.57
C THR A 45 13.05 3.15 -10.64
N VAL A 46 12.07 4.03 -10.43
CA VAL A 46 10.96 4.24 -11.36
C VAL A 46 11.03 5.66 -11.89
N THR A 47 10.89 5.81 -13.19
CA THR A 47 10.82 7.12 -13.84
C THR A 47 9.37 7.49 -14.09
N VAL A 48 8.94 8.64 -13.57
CA VAL A 48 7.55 9.11 -13.70
C VAL A 48 7.54 10.47 -14.39
N PRO A 49 7.07 10.53 -15.65
CA PRO A 49 6.92 11.81 -16.34
C PRO A 49 5.94 12.72 -15.61
N PHE A 50 6.21 14.02 -15.60
CA PHE A 50 5.35 15.00 -14.94
C PHE A 50 3.91 14.94 -15.45
N SER A 51 3.72 14.71 -16.75
CA SER A 51 2.39 14.59 -17.35
C SER A 51 1.61 13.37 -16.88
N LYS A 52 2.28 12.37 -16.33
CA LYS A 52 1.67 11.12 -15.87
C LYS A 52 1.37 11.09 -14.37
N VAL A 53 1.86 12.07 -13.61
CA VAL A 53 1.72 12.09 -12.15
C VAL A 53 0.25 11.97 -11.71
N ALA A 54 -0.63 12.77 -12.29
CA ALA A 54 -2.05 12.75 -11.94
C ALA A 54 -2.73 11.44 -12.37
N HIS A 55 -2.38 10.93 -13.55
CA HIS A 55 -2.94 9.69 -14.07
C HIS A 55 -2.51 8.46 -13.23
N ILE A 56 -1.26 8.42 -12.84
CA ILE A 56 -0.72 7.36 -11.98
C ILE A 56 -1.31 7.47 -10.58
N GLY A 57 -1.58 8.69 -10.11
CA GLY A 57 -2.07 8.95 -8.76
C GLY A 57 -0.96 9.04 -7.73
N LEU A 58 0.26 9.44 -8.17
CA LEU A 58 1.37 9.69 -7.26
C LEU A 58 0.95 10.72 -6.21
N ARG A 59 1.10 10.41 -4.93
CA ARG A 59 0.59 11.23 -3.85
C ARG A 59 1.57 11.36 -2.69
N PRO A 60 1.39 12.39 -1.85
CA PRO A 60 2.15 12.50 -0.60
C PRO A 60 1.82 11.36 0.38
N ILE A 61 2.67 11.21 1.39
CA ILE A 61 2.43 10.29 2.51
C ILE A 61 1.16 10.71 3.26
N THR A 62 0.38 9.73 3.67
CA THR A 62 -0.85 9.91 4.44
C THR A 62 -0.57 10.62 5.77
N LYS A 63 -1.43 11.55 6.14
CA LYS A 63 -1.32 12.31 7.38
C LYS A 63 -1.60 11.42 8.60
N ASN A 64 -1.00 11.75 9.74
CA ASN A 64 -1.17 11.00 10.98
C ASN A 64 -2.63 10.86 11.43
N THR A 65 -3.47 11.86 11.17
CA THR A 65 -4.89 11.81 11.49
C THR A 65 -5.61 10.71 10.70
N GLU A 66 -5.27 10.56 9.43
CA GLU A 66 -5.83 9.49 8.60
C GLU A 66 -5.27 8.13 8.95
N ILE A 67 -4.00 8.06 9.33
CA ILE A 67 -3.39 6.81 9.83
C ILE A 67 -4.12 6.31 11.07
N SER A 68 -4.46 7.20 11.99
CA SER A 68 -5.26 6.83 13.17
C SER A 68 -6.61 6.24 12.79
N ARG A 69 -7.26 6.78 11.74
CA ARG A 69 -8.52 6.22 11.21
C ARG A 69 -8.32 4.83 10.59
N VAL A 70 -7.24 4.65 9.87
CA VAL A 70 -6.89 3.35 9.27
C VAL A 70 -6.67 2.30 10.36
N LEU A 71 -5.93 2.64 11.39
CA LEU A 71 -5.70 1.74 12.53
C LEU A 71 -7.01 1.43 13.27
N ALA A 72 -7.87 2.41 13.48
CA ALA A 72 -9.20 2.18 14.07
C ALA A 72 -10.05 1.24 13.22
N TYR A 73 -9.98 1.38 11.90
CA TYR A 73 -10.65 0.48 10.97
C TYR A 73 -10.15 -0.97 11.13
N LEU A 74 -8.85 -1.16 11.25
CA LEU A 74 -8.27 -2.50 11.45
C LEU A 74 -8.76 -3.15 12.75
N ALA A 75 -9.00 -2.35 13.78
CA ALA A 75 -9.50 -2.85 15.07
C ALA A 75 -10.99 -3.20 15.03
N THR A 76 -11.82 -2.34 14.46
CA THR A 76 -13.29 -2.43 14.60
C THR A 76 -14.07 -2.35 13.29
N GLY A 77 -13.44 -1.97 12.20
CA GLY A 77 -14.11 -1.84 10.91
C GLY A 77 -14.48 -3.18 10.30
N SER A 78 -15.48 -3.16 9.43
CA SER A 78 -15.84 -4.33 8.63
C SER A 78 -16.07 -3.92 7.18
N CYS A 79 -15.69 -4.84 6.29
CA CYS A 79 -15.92 -4.68 4.87
C CYS A 79 -16.39 -6.03 4.34
N PRO A 80 -17.67 -6.13 3.91
CA PRO A 80 -18.16 -7.39 3.37
C PRO A 80 -17.36 -7.79 2.13
N PHE A 81 -17.09 -9.08 2.00
CA PHE A 81 -16.41 -9.63 0.84
C PHE A 81 -17.27 -10.71 0.19
N SER A 82 -17.15 -10.85 -1.12
CA SER A 82 -17.86 -11.89 -1.88
C SER A 82 -17.27 -13.27 -1.60
N SER A 83 -18.12 -14.29 -1.55
CA SER A 83 -17.68 -15.68 -1.51
C SER A 83 -17.08 -16.14 -2.84
N ASP A 84 -17.45 -15.50 -3.95
CA ASP A 84 -16.87 -15.76 -5.26
C ASP A 84 -15.48 -15.12 -5.36
N TRP A 85 -14.46 -15.94 -5.54
CA TRP A 85 -13.08 -15.47 -5.52
C TRP A 85 -12.75 -14.51 -6.67
N LYS A 86 -13.37 -14.67 -7.82
CA LYS A 86 -13.14 -13.77 -8.97
C LYS A 86 -13.67 -12.36 -8.69
N THR A 87 -14.89 -12.27 -8.19
CA THR A 87 -15.52 -11.00 -7.79
C THR A 87 -14.72 -10.34 -6.67
N ARG A 88 -14.33 -11.11 -5.67
CA ARG A 88 -13.52 -10.63 -4.54
C ARG A 88 -12.15 -10.14 -4.99
N PHE A 89 -11.48 -10.91 -5.82
CA PHE A 89 -10.15 -10.54 -6.33
C PHE A 89 -10.19 -9.26 -7.16
N LYS A 90 -11.20 -9.13 -8.02
CA LYS A 90 -11.41 -7.92 -8.81
C LYS A 90 -11.63 -6.69 -7.94
N ALA A 91 -12.51 -6.79 -6.95
CA ALA A 91 -12.80 -5.70 -6.03
C ALA A 91 -11.55 -5.29 -5.23
N ASN A 92 -10.80 -6.26 -4.73
CA ASN A 92 -9.56 -6.00 -3.99
C ASN A 92 -8.48 -5.40 -4.90
N SER A 93 -8.37 -5.85 -6.14
CA SER A 93 -7.43 -5.28 -7.12
C SER A 93 -7.72 -3.79 -7.37
N GLU A 94 -8.97 -3.43 -7.52
CA GLU A 94 -9.40 -2.04 -7.70
C GLU A 94 -9.03 -1.19 -6.48
N LYS A 95 -9.22 -1.72 -5.26
CA LYS A 95 -8.82 -1.05 -4.03
C LYS A 95 -7.30 -0.80 -3.97
N MET A 96 -6.51 -1.79 -4.36
CA MET A 96 -5.05 -1.66 -4.39
C MET A 96 -4.59 -0.60 -5.39
N LEU A 97 -5.21 -0.56 -6.57
CA LEU A 97 -4.91 0.41 -7.61
C LEU A 97 -5.29 1.85 -7.21
N SER A 98 -6.25 2.03 -6.31
CA SER A 98 -6.65 3.36 -5.85
C SER A 98 -5.51 4.09 -5.13
N GLY A 99 -4.54 3.37 -4.59
CA GLY A 99 -3.40 3.92 -3.88
C GLY A 99 -3.71 4.48 -2.51
N ARG A 100 -4.95 4.42 -2.04
CA ARG A 100 -5.35 4.93 -0.73
C ARG A 100 -5.01 3.93 0.37
N LEU A 101 -4.44 4.43 1.46
CA LEU A 101 -4.02 3.58 2.58
C LEU A 101 -5.19 2.83 3.22
N LEU A 102 -6.34 3.49 3.37
CA LEU A 102 -7.54 2.85 3.91
C LEU A 102 -7.99 1.66 3.04
N ARG A 103 -7.88 1.79 1.73
CA ARG A 103 -8.24 0.70 0.81
C ARG A 103 -7.28 -0.49 0.95
N ALA A 104 -6.01 -0.23 1.12
CA ALA A 104 -5.03 -1.29 1.42
C ALA A 104 -5.35 -1.99 2.75
N ALA A 105 -5.77 -1.24 3.76
CA ALA A 105 -6.22 -1.81 5.03
C ALA A 105 -7.47 -2.68 4.88
N GLU A 106 -8.43 -2.27 4.07
CA GLU A 106 -9.63 -3.06 3.77
C GLU A 106 -9.26 -4.39 3.10
N VAL A 107 -8.33 -4.36 2.14
CA VAL A 107 -7.84 -5.56 1.46
C VAL A 107 -7.16 -6.50 2.46
N LEU A 108 -6.22 -6.00 3.24
CA LEU A 108 -5.52 -6.81 4.23
C LEU A 108 -6.49 -7.45 5.21
N LYS A 109 -7.37 -6.65 5.80
CA LYS A 109 -8.30 -7.15 6.82
C LYS A 109 -9.26 -8.17 6.25
N SER A 110 -9.82 -7.93 5.07
CA SER A 110 -10.76 -8.87 4.44
C SER A 110 -10.09 -10.23 4.14
N LEU A 111 -8.84 -10.21 3.69
CA LEU A 111 -8.10 -11.44 3.41
C LEU A 111 -7.73 -12.20 4.69
N LEU A 112 -7.39 -11.49 5.76
CA LEU A 112 -7.13 -12.09 7.06
C LEU A 112 -8.41 -12.70 7.64
N GLU A 113 -9.54 -12.04 7.54
CA GLU A 113 -10.83 -12.56 7.96
C GLU A 113 -11.24 -13.81 7.16
N LEU A 114 -11.03 -13.78 5.86
CA LEU A 114 -11.29 -14.92 4.98
C LEU A 114 -10.44 -16.12 5.39
N GLN A 115 -9.14 -15.89 5.63
CA GLN A 115 -8.21 -16.94 6.07
C GLN A 115 -8.63 -17.54 7.41
N ARG A 116 -9.10 -16.69 8.33
CA ARG A 116 -9.60 -17.16 9.64
C ARG A 116 -10.86 -18.03 9.51
N LEU A 117 -11.78 -17.66 8.61
CA LEU A 117 -13.03 -18.38 8.41
C LEU A 117 -12.85 -19.67 7.61
N GLN A 118 -11.88 -19.72 6.72
CA GLN A 118 -11.61 -20.87 5.87
C GLN A 118 -10.41 -21.67 6.39
N LYS A 119 -10.55 -22.28 7.57
CA LYS A 119 -9.45 -22.99 8.22
C LYS A 119 -8.83 -24.11 7.36
N ASP A 120 -9.62 -24.72 6.49
CA ASP A 120 -9.21 -25.85 5.65
C ASP A 120 -8.89 -25.47 4.22
N LYS A 121 -9.09 -24.19 3.84
CA LYS A 121 -8.78 -23.70 2.50
C LYS A 121 -7.72 -22.59 2.58
N LEU A 122 -6.58 -22.84 1.96
CA LEU A 122 -5.56 -21.82 1.81
C LEU A 122 -6.02 -20.77 0.81
N LEU A 123 -5.62 -19.54 1.04
CA LEU A 123 -5.80 -18.48 0.05
C LEU A 123 -5.07 -18.87 -1.24
N SER A 124 -5.62 -18.45 -2.39
CA SER A 124 -4.93 -18.61 -3.67
C SER A 124 -3.59 -17.88 -3.65
N PHE A 125 -2.69 -18.29 -4.52
CA PHE A 125 -1.38 -17.64 -4.66
C PHE A 125 -1.52 -16.14 -4.93
N ARG A 126 -2.47 -15.75 -5.78
CA ARG A 126 -2.74 -14.35 -6.09
C ARG A 126 -3.23 -13.56 -4.88
N GLU A 127 -4.12 -14.16 -4.08
CA GLU A 127 -4.62 -13.52 -2.86
C GLU A 127 -3.55 -13.42 -1.78
N LYS A 128 -2.67 -14.42 -1.66
CA LYS A 128 -1.52 -14.35 -0.76
C LYS A 128 -0.57 -13.22 -1.14
N ASN A 129 -0.28 -13.08 -2.41
CA ASN A 129 0.57 -11.99 -2.90
C ASN A 129 -0.07 -10.62 -2.65
N MET A 130 -1.38 -10.52 -2.83
CA MET A 130 -2.13 -9.30 -2.55
C MET A 130 -2.10 -8.95 -1.06
N MET A 131 -2.25 -9.95 -0.20
CA MET A 131 -2.16 -9.79 1.26
C MET A 131 -0.77 -9.27 1.66
N GLU A 132 0.29 -9.88 1.13
CA GLU A 132 1.66 -9.43 1.37
C GLU A 132 1.90 -8.00 0.89
N ARG A 133 1.41 -7.67 -0.28
CA ARG A 133 1.55 -6.32 -0.85
C ARG A 133 0.79 -5.28 -0.04
N SER A 134 -0.44 -5.57 0.37
CA SER A 134 -1.24 -4.65 1.19
C SER A 134 -0.61 -4.44 2.57
N ARG A 135 -0.14 -5.51 3.19
CA ARG A 135 0.62 -5.45 4.44
C ARG A 135 1.83 -4.54 4.31
N HIS A 136 2.58 -4.75 3.26
CA HIS A 136 3.80 -4.01 2.96
C HIS A 136 3.53 -2.52 2.77
N MET A 137 2.49 -2.18 2.01
CA MET A 137 2.08 -0.79 1.81
C MET A 137 1.72 -0.12 3.14
N LEU A 138 0.99 -0.82 4.00
CA LEU A 138 0.63 -0.30 5.33
C LEU A 138 1.86 -0.10 6.20
N VAL A 139 2.73 -1.09 6.28
CA VAL A 139 3.94 -1.02 7.12
C VAL A 139 4.85 0.12 6.69
N THR A 140 5.15 0.23 5.41
CA THR A 140 6.08 1.24 4.91
C THR A 140 5.53 2.65 5.02
N GLU A 141 4.26 2.84 4.75
CA GLU A 141 3.66 4.18 4.83
C GLU A 141 3.49 4.62 6.29
N ILE A 142 3.04 3.75 7.18
CA ILE A 142 2.91 4.06 8.61
C ILE A 142 4.29 4.34 9.22
N SER A 143 5.28 3.51 8.91
CA SER A 143 6.66 3.70 9.34
C SER A 143 7.17 5.09 8.93
N THR A 144 6.98 5.45 7.67
CA THR A 144 7.41 6.73 7.12
C THR A 144 6.67 7.90 7.75
N ALA A 145 5.35 7.82 7.86
CA ALA A 145 4.51 8.90 8.36
C ALA A 145 4.76 9.20 9.83
N ARG A 146 5.02 8.17 10.64
CA ARG A 146 5.22 8.31 12.08
C ARG A 146 6.69 8.39 12.49
N GLY A 147 7.60 8.22 11.55
CA GLY A 147 9.03 8.25 11.85
C GLY A 147 9.47 7.12 12.77
N ILE A 148 8.88 5.95 12.63
CA ILE A 148 9.20 4.73 13.39
C ILE A 148 9.80 3.68 12.48
N GLY A 149 10.45 2.68 13.06
CA GLY A 149 10.99 1.56 12.30
C GLY A 149 9.90 0.62 11.78
N GLU A 150 10.22 -0.18 10.76
CA GLU A 150 9.28 -1.17 10.23
C GLU A 150 8.84 -2.19 11.28
N PRO A 151 9.73 -2.74 12.14
CA PRO A 151 9.31 -3.65 13.20
C PRO A 151 8.29 -3.02 14.16
N GLU A 152 8.45 -1.74 14.48
CA GLU A 152 7.50 -1.00 15.33
C GLU A 152 6.16 -0.80 14.62
N ALA A 153 6.19 -0.52 13.31
CA ALA A 153 4.98 -0.40 12.50
C ALA A 153 4.22 -1.74 12.42
N VAL A 154 4.94 -2.85 12.26
CA VAL A 154 4.35 -4.20 12.27
C VAL A 154 3.70 -4.49 13.63
N ALA A 155 4.38 -4.17 14.73
CA ALA A 155 3.84 -4.35 16.08
C ALA A 155 2.57 -3.52 16.29
N LEU A 156 2.55 -2.30 15.75
CA LEU A 156 1.39 -1.40 15.82
C LEU A 156 0.20 -1.99 15.05
N LEU A 157 0.42 -2.47 13.83
CA LEU A 157 -0.63 -3.15 13.04
C LEU A 157 -1.17 -4.37 13.78
N GLN A 158 -0.29 -5.20 14.32
CA GLN A 158 -0.68 -6.41 15.06
C GLN A 158 -1.52 -6.07 16.28
N LYS A 159 -1.19 -4.99 16.98
CA LYS A 159 -1.95 -4.52 18.15
C LYS A 159 -3.41 -4.22 17.80
N TYR A 160 -3.65 -3.51 16.70
CA TYR A 160 -5.00 -3.16 16.26
C TYR A 160 -5.73 -4.36 15.66
N LEU A 161 -5.06 -5.19 14.87
CA LEU A 161 -5.65 -6.40 14.32
C LEU A 161 -6.05 -7.41 15.40
N ALA A 162 -5.27 -7.51 16.47
CA ALA A 162 -5.58 -8.38 17.61
C ALA A 162 -6.92 -8.02 18.26
N GLN A 163 -7.32 -6.76 18.25
CA GLN A 163 -8.62 -6.33 18.74
C GLN A 163 -9.78 -6.92 17.92
N ALA A 164 -9.54 -7.24 16.67
CA ALA A 164 -10.49 -7.92 15.79
C ALA A 164 -10.32 -9.45 15.79
N GLY A 165 -9.44 -9.98 16.63
CA GLY A 165 -9.14 -11.42 16.67
C GLY A 165 -8.31 -11.91 15.49
N LEU A 166 -7.58 -11.01 14.82
CA LEU A 166 -6.77 -11.33 13.65
C LEU A 166 -5.29 -11.32 13.99
N THR A 167 -4.55 -12.18 13.30
CA THR A 167 -3.09 -12.27 13.46
C THR A 167 -2.43 -11.95 12.13
N LEU A 168 -1.49 -11.03 12.15
CA LEU A 168 -0.69 -10.69 10.98
C LEU A 168 0.30 -11.82 10.73
N PRO A 169 0.32 -12.42 9.53
CA PRO A 169 1.27 -13.48 9.22
C PRO A 169 2.72 -12.97 9.32
N THR A 170 3.61 -13.86 9.76
CA THR A 170 5.03 -13.59 9.70
C THR A 170 5.49 -13.57 8.25
N VAL A 171 6.49 -12.76 7.95
CA VAL A 171 7.09 -12.68 6.60
C VAL A 171 7.78 -14.01 6.31
N PHE A 172 7.52 -14.57 5.13
CA PHE A 172 8.22 -15.75 4.64
C PHE A 172 9.43 -15.35 3.84
#